data_6508b9824cbba1c6028890421408ed64
#
_entry.id   6508b9824cbba1c6028890421408ed64
#
_cell.length_a   1.000
_cell.length_b   1.000
_cell.length_c   1.000
_cell.angle_alpha   90.00
_cell.angle_beta   90.00
_cell.angle_gamma   90.00
#
_symmetry.space_group_name_H-M   'P 1'
#
loop_
_entity.id
_entity.type
_entity.pdbx_description
1 polymer ?
#
loop_
_entity_poly.entity_id
_entity_poly.type
_entity_poly.pdbx_seq_one_letter_code
_entity_poly.pdbx_strand_id
1 'polypeptide(L)'
;MLHKKWVIRQADKEAASAISEQFNIDPFLAFLLVSRGLTDDLAVQEFLHPGQALCAPEGFADMEAAAARLQQALDRGERICVYGDYDCDGVTATALLYSFLEAMGGNVIYYIPDRETEGYGLNKGAIDTLAAKGTSLIVTVDNGISSVDEAEYIYLSLIHISEPTRQAEI
;
A
#
# COMPACT_ATOMS: atom_id res chain seq x y z
N MET A 1 24.79 -10.46 -22.70
CA MET A 1 23.37 -10.58 -22.32
C MET A 1 23.21 -11.74 -21.37
N LEU A 2 22.82 -11.49 -20.12
CA LEU A 2 22.51 -12.56 -19.18
C LEU A 2 21.15 -13.15 -19.57
N HIS A 3 21.15 -14.37 -20.11
CA HIS A 3 19.91 -15.09 -20.40
C HIS A 3 19.24 -15.46 -19.06
N LYS A 4 18.07 -14.88 -18.77
CA LYS A 4 17.26 -15.29 -17.64
C LYS A 4 16.79 -16.72 -17.86
N LYS A 5 17.13 -17.62 -16.93
CA LYS A 5 16.68 -19.02 -16.96
C LYS A 5 15.27 -19.08 -16.35
N TRP A 6 14.31 -19.58 -17.09
CA TRP A 6 12.98 -19.89 -16.57
C TRP A 6 13.05 -21.13 -15.67
N VAL A 7 12.57 -21.00 -14.44
CA VAL A 7 12.42 -22.12 -13.53
C VAL A 7 10.92 -22.33 -13.28
N ILE A 8 10.40 -23.43 -13.81
CA ILE A 8 9.00 -23.79 -13.64
C ILE A 8 8.91 -24.59 -12.34
N ARG A 9 8.10 -24.14 -11.40
CA ARG A 9 7.79 -24.92 -10.20
C ARG A 9 7.02 -26.16 -10.60
N GLN A 10 7.48 -27.30 -10.09
CA GLN A 10 6.71 -28.54 -10.22
C GLN A 10 5.62 -28.54 -9.14
N ALA A 11 4.40 -28.81 -9.53
CA ALA A 11 3.31 -29.01 -8.60
C ALA A 11 2.95 -30.50 -8.54
N ASP A 12 2.52 -30.94 -7.40
CA ASP A 12 1.99 -32.28 -7.19
C ASP A 12 0.67 -32.42 -7.98
N LYS A 13 0.67 -33.29 -8.98
CA LYS A 13 -0.50 -33.51 -9.85
C LYS A 13 -1.61 -34.25 -9.13
N GLU A 14 -1.29 -35.14 -8.18
CA GLU A 14 -2.30 -35.88 -7.42
C GLU A 14 -3.01 -34.94 -6.47
N ALA A 15 -2.28 -34.07 -5.76
CA ALA A 15 -2.86 -33.02 -4.93
C ALA A 15 -3.73 -32.05 -5.76
N ALA A 16 -3.27 -31.66 -6.95
CA ALA A 16 -4.05 -30.81 -7.83
C ALA A 16 -5.37 -31.47 -8.30
N SER A 17 -5.33 -32.77 -8.62
CA SER A 17 -6.55 -33.51 -8.99
C SER A 17 -7.54 -33.60 -7.84
N ALA A 18 -7.05 -33.90 -6.64
CA ALA A 18 -7.87 -33.97 -5.44
C ALA A 18 -8.55 -32.61 -5.14
N ILE A 19 -7.81 -31.52 -5.20
CA ILE A 19 -8.37 -30.16 -5.01
C ILE A 19 -9.37 -29.82 -6.09
N SER A 20 -9.08 -30.15 -7.36
CA SER A 20 -10.01 -29.92 -8.46
C SER A 20 -11.36 -30.62 -8.25
N GLU A 21 -11.32 -31.89 -7.85
CA GLU A 21 -12.53 -32.68 -7.57
C GLU A 21 -13.29 -32.17 -6.32
N GLN A 22 -12.57 -31.92 -5.24
CA GLN A 22 -13.14 -31.51 -3.96
C GLN A 22 -13.83 -30.14 -4.03
N PHE A 23 -13.19 -29.17 -4.69
CA PHE A 23 -13.70 -27.79 -4.79
C PHE A 23 -14.49 -27.55 -6.10
N ASN A 24 -14.61 -28.57 -6.95
CA ASN A 24 -15.27 -28.47 -8.26
C ASN A 24 -14.75 -27.29 -9.09
N ILE A 25 -13.42 -27.15 -9.16
CA ILE A 25 -12.74 -26.10 -9.91
C ILE A 25 -11.97 -26.69 -11.10
N ASP A 26 -11.63 -25.84 -12.05
CA ASP A 26 -10.85 -26.24 -13.21
C ASP A 26 -9.49 -26.86 -12.80
N PRO A 27 -9.08 -28.01 -13.38
CA PRO A 27 -7.82 -28.69 -13.02
C PRO A 27 -6.58 -27.80 -13.17
N PHE A 28 -6.57 -26.86 -14.11
CA PHE A 28 -5.47 -25.93 -14.28
C PHE A 28 -5.41 -24.91 -13.13
N LEU A 29 -6.58 -24.45 -12.67
CA LEU A 29 -6.65 -23.58 -11.48
C LEU A 29 -6.15 -24.32 -10.25
N ALA A 30 -6.60 -25.55 -10.02
CA ALA A 30 -6.10 -26.40 -8.93
C ALA A 30 -4.58 -26.59 -9.00
N PHE A 31 -4.04 -26.85 -10.19
CA PHE A 31 -2.58 -26.94 -10.40
C PHE A 31 -1.86 -25.63 -10.03
N LEU A 32 -2.42 -24.47 -10.37
CA LEU A 32 -1.85 -23.18 -10.01
C LEU A 32 -1.86 -22.95 -8.49
N LEU A 33 -2.93 -23.33 -7.81
CA LEU A 33 -3.02 -23.26 -6.34
C LEU A 33 -1.94 -24.11 -5.66
N VAL A 34 -1.83 -25.38 -6.05
CA VAL A 34 -0.81 -26.30 -5.53
C VAL A 34 0.60 -25.79 -5.85
N SER A 35 0.85 -25.24 -7.03
CA SER A 35 2.15 -24.68 -7.41
C SER A 35 2.55 -23.47 -6.54
N ARG A 36 1.59 -22.82 -5.89
CA ARG A 36 1.79 -21.73 -4.93
C ARG A 36 1.84 -22.18 -3.48
N GLY A 37 1.71 -23.48 -3.24
CA GLY A 37 1.76 -24.07 -1.90
C GLY A 37 0.41 -24.09 -1.18
N LEU A 38 -0.69 -23.77 -1.88
CA LEU A 38 -2.04 -23.88 -1.35
C LEU A 38 -2.51 -25.35 -1.51
N THR A 39 -2.26 -26.16 -0.51
CA THR A 39 -2.58 -27.60 -0.51
C THR A 39 -3.50 -28.01 0.62
N ASP A 40 -3.72 -27.14 1.57
CA ASP A 40 -4.64 -27.32 2.69
C ASP A 40 -6.05 -26.82 2.31
N ASP A 41 -7.07 -27.56 2.69
CA ASP A 41 -8.47 -27.28 2.34
C ASP A 41 -8.94 -25.89 2.80
N LEU A 42 -8.55 -25.49 4.02
CA LEU A 42 -8.90 -24.17 4.55
C LEU A 42 -8.23 -23.07 3.76
N ALA A 43 -6.94 -23.21 3.47
CA ALA A 43 -6.19 -22.25 2.68
C ALA A 43 -6.74 -22.10 1.26
N VAL A 44 -7.14 -23.22 0.63
CA VAL A 44 -7.80 -23.21 -0.70
C VAL A 44 -9.16 -22.54 -0.61
N GLN A 45 -9.96 -22.87 0.39
CA GLN A 45 -11.26 -22.27 0.59
C GLN A 45 -11.18 -20.76 0.84
N GLU A 46 -10.28 -20.31 1.69
CA GLU A 46 -10.06 -18.91 1.97
C GLU A 46 -9.57 -18.15 0.73
N PHE A 47 -8.73 -18.77 -0.09
CA PHE A 47 -8.26 -18.16 -1.33
C PHE A 47 -9.36 -18.04 -2.40
N LEU A 48 -10.17 -19.09 -2.57
CA LEU A 48 -11.27 -19.11 -3.56
C LEU A 48 -12.46 -18.25 -3.12
N HIS A 49 -12.68 -18.18 -1.83
CA HIS A 49 -13.79 -17.45 -1.23
C HIS A 49 -13.24 -16.55 -0.12
N PRO A 50 -12.46 -15.51 -0.47
CA PRO A 50 -11.92 -14.61 0.54
C PRO A 50 -13.07 -14.09 1.40
N GLY A 51 -13.02 -14.43 2.67
CA GLY A 51 -14.03 -14.05 3.64
C GLY A 51 -14.22 -12.53 3.62
N GLN A 52 -15.42 -12.08 3.86
CA GLN A 52 -15.75 -10.64 3.93
C GLN A 52 -15.19 -9.97 5.20
N ALA A 53 -14.48 -10.70 6.05
CA ALA A 53 -13.85 -10.17 7.23
C ALA A 53 -12.58 -9.39 6.83
N LEU A 54 -12.73 -8.09 6.73
CA LEU A 54 -11.58 -7.19 6.67
C LEU A 54 -10.79 -7.33 7.97
N CYS A 55 -9.45 -7.33 7.86
CA CYS A 55 -8.60 -7.23 9.05
C CYS A 55 -8.94 -5.95 9.81
N ALA A 56 -9.04 -6.04 11.14
CA ALA A 56 -9.24 -4.86 11.97
C ALA A 56 -8.03 -3.91 11.80
N PRO A 57 -8.27 -2.59 11.67
CA PRO A 57 -7.18 -1.63 11.48
C PRO A 57 -6.11 -1.71 12.58
N GLU A 58 -6.50 -2.06 13.79
CA GLU A 58 -5.61 -2.23 14.96
C GLU A 58 -4.61 -3.38 14.79
N GLY A 59 -4.83 -4.27 13.81
CA GLY A 59 -3.88 -5.33 13.45
C GLY A 59 -2.66 -4.84 12.67
N PHE A 60 -2.67 -3.61 12.18
CA PHE A 60 -1.51 -3.01 11.53
C PHE A 60 -0.56 -2.39 12.56
N ALA A 61 0.73 -2.72 12.43
CA ALA A 61 1.76 -2.07 13.24
C ALA A 61 1.69 -0.54 13.04
N ASP A 62 1.94 0.21 14.11
CA ASP A 62 1.99 1.67 14.12
C ASP A 62 0.70 2.42 13.71
N MET A 63 -0.40 1.73 13.47
CA MET A 63 -1.68 2.36 13.11
C MET A 63 -2.13 3.37 14.16
N GLU A 64 -2.01 3.03 15.44
CA GLU A 64 -2.35 3.93 16.54
C GLU A 64 -1.47 5.18 16.54
N ALA A 65 -0.16 5.03 16.32
CA ALA A 65 0.78 6.14 16.26
C ALA A 65 0.48 7.06 15.05
N ALA A 66 0.16 6.49 13.89
CA ALA A 66 -0.21 7.25 12.70
C ALA A 66 -1.52 8.02 12.89
N ALA A 67 -2.54 7.37 13.45
CA ALA A 67 -3.82 8.02 13.77
C ALA A 67 -3.64 9.16 14.79
N ALA A 68 -2.85 8.94 15.83
CA ALA A 68 -2.54 9.98 16.82
C ALA A 68 -1.79 11.17 16.20
N ARG A 69 -0.85 10.92 15.28
CA ARG A 69 -0.12 11.99 14.58
C ARG A 69 -1.04 12.80 13.66
N LEU A 70 -1.96 12.14 12.95
CA LEU A 70 -2.98 12.82 12.14
C LEU A 70 -3.90 13.68 12.99
N GLN A 71 -4.40 13.14 14.11
CA GLN A 71 -5.22 13.90 15.05
C GLN A 71 -4.48 15.13 15.59
N GLN A 72 -3.22 14.97 15.94
CA GLN A 72 -2.39 16.10 16.38
C GLN A 72 -2.25 17.17 15.30
N ALA A 73 -2.10 16.78 14.03
CA ALA A 73 -2.01 17.72 12.92
C ALA A 73 -3.33 18.51 12.75
N LEU A 74 -4.47 17.83 12.84
CA LEU A 74 -5.78 18.47 12.79
C LEU A 74 -5.97 19.47 13.94
N ASP A 75 -5.66 19.06 15.16
CA ASP A 75 -5.81 19.90 16.36
C ASP A 75 -4.93 21.16 16.31
N ARG A 76 -3.78 21.06 15.67
CA ARG A 76 -2.84 22.19 15.51
C ARG A 76 -3.06 23.02 14.25
N GLY A 77 -4.00 22.63 13.39
CA GLY A 77 -4.23 23.29 12.09
C GLY A 77 -3.04 23.18 11.14
N GLU A 78 -2.22 22.13 11.29
CA GLU A 78 -1.08 21.88 10.42
C GLU A 78 -1.56 21.66 8.98
N ARG A 79 -0.75 22.06 7.99
CA ARG A 79 -1.05 21.75 6.59
C ARG A 79 -0.66 20.32 6.27
N ILE A 80 -1.65 19.50 5.96
CA ILE A 80 -1.53 18.08 5.64
C ILE A 80 -1.57 17.91 4.12
N CYS A 81 -0.62 17.19 3.55
CA CYS A 81 -0.67 16.76 2.15
C CYS A 81 -0.98 15.27 2.06
N VAL A 82 -2.04 14.90 1.38
CA VAL A 82 -2.29 13.52 0.96
C VAL A 82 -1.55 13.32 -0.36
N TYR A 83 -0.49 12.51 -0.32
CA TYR A 83 0.37 12.23 -1.48
C TYR A 83 -0.01 10.87 -2.07
N GLY A 84 -0.66 10.86 -3.21
CA GLY A 84 -1.16 9.66 -3.87
C GLY A 84 -0.32 9.18 -5.04
N ASP A 85 -0.87 8.18 -5.72
CA ASP A 85 -0.38 7.73 -7.03
C ASP A 85 -1.36 8.12 -8.14
N TYR A 86 -0.87 8.06 -9.37
CA TYR A 86 -1.60 8.48 -10.57
C TYR A 86 -2.53 7.39 -11.14
N ASP A 87 -2.52 6.18 -10.62
CA ASP A 87 -3.42 5.12 -11.07
C ASP A 87 -4.79 5.19 -10.38
N CYS A 88 -5.67 4.25 -10.72
CA CYS A 88 -7.04 4.26 -10.23
C CYS A 88 -7.11 4.10 -8.70
N ASP A 89 -6.27 3.26 -8.13
CA ASP A 89 -6.25 2.96 -6.70
C ASP A 89 -5.69 4.16 -5.93
N GLY A 90 -4.59 4.74 -6.41
CA GLY A 90 -3.97 5.92 -5.81
C GLY A 90 -4.86 7.16 -5.85
N VAL A 91 -5.51 7.43 -7.00
CA VAL A 91 -6.46 8.56 -7.11
C VAL A 91 -7.66 8.37 -6.19
N THR A 92 -8.20 7.15 -6.12
CA THR A 92 -9.37 6.86 -5.28
C THR A 92 -9.02 6.94 -3.79
N ALA A 93 -7.88 6.38 -3.38
CA ALA A 93 -7.40 6.45 -2.01
C ALA A 93 -7.12 7.91 -1.59
N THR A 94 -6.49 8.68 -2.48
CA THR A 94 -6.25 10.12 -2.27
C THR A 94 -7.55 10.88 -2.06
N ALA A 95 -8.53 10.67 -2.93
CA ALA A 95 -9.83 11.34 -2.83
C ALA A 95 -10.56 10.98 -1.54
N LEU A 96 -10.51 9.71 -1.12
CA LEU A 96 -11.14 9.24 0.10
C LEU A 96 -10.53 9.92 1.34
N LEU A 97 -9.21 9.84 1.47
CA LEU A 97 -8.53 10.39 2.64
C LEU A 97 -8.60 11.92 2.66
N TYR A 98 -8.41 12.58 1.52
CA TYR A 98 -8.55 14.03 1.39
C TYR A 98 -9.95 14.49 1.85
N SER A 99 -11.01 13.88 1.32
CA SER A 99 -12.39 14.25 1.65
C SER A 99 -12.70 14.00 3.13
N PHE A 100 -12.18 12.92 3.71
CA PHE A 100 -12.35 12.64 5.13
C PHE A 100 -11.68 13.70 6.00
N LEU A 101 -10.41 14.01 5.73
CA LEU A 101 -9.67 15.00 6.52
C LEU A 101 -10.24 16.43 6.33
N GLU A 102 -10.71 16.78 5.12
CA GLU A 102 -11.40 18.02 4.85
C GLU A 102 -12.71 18.14 5.65
N ALA A 103 -13.50 17.06 5.69
CA ALA A 103 -14.74 17.00 6.49
C ALA A 103 -14.47 17.12 8.01
N MET A 104 -13.29 16.69 8.48
CA MET A 104 -12.83 16.90 9.85
C MET A 104 -12.34 18.33 10.13
N GLY A 105 -12.39 19.21 9.15
CA GLY A 105 -11.95 20.61 9.27
C GLY A 105 -10.45 20.81 9.10
N GLY A 106 -9.74 19.83 8.56
CA GLY A 106 -8.29 19.89 8.33
C GLY A 106 -7.89 20.89 7.23
N ASN A 107 -6.71 21.48 7.39
CA ASN A 107 -6.04 22.25 6.33
C ASN A 107 -5.32 21.30 5.39
N VAL A 108 -6.06 20.72 4.44
CA VAL A 108 -5.60 19.59 3.63
C VAL A 108 -5.38 20.01 2.19
N ILE A 109 -4.31 19.52 1.61
CA ILE A 109 -4.05 19.55 0.17
C ILE A 109 -3.78 18.13 -0.32
N TYR A 110 -3.82 17.91 -1.61
CA TYR A 110 -3.39 16.65 -2.20
C TYR A 110 -2.29 16.88 -3.23
N TYR A 111 -1.53 15.84 -3.51
CA TYR A 111 -0.54 15.79 -4.55
C TYR A 111 -0.56 14.42 -5.22
N ILE A 112 -0.65 14.42 -6.53
CA ILE A 112 -0.53 13.23 -7.37
C ILE A 112 0.59 13.51 -8.37
N PRO A 113 1.67 12.71 -8.39
CA PRO A 113 2.78 12.94 -9.30
C PRO A 113 2.38 12.73 -10.76
N ASP A 114 2.98 13.51 -11.65
CA ASP A 114 2.78 13.32 -13.08
C ASP A 114 3.58 12.09 -13.57
N ARG A 115 2.87 11.17 -14.22
CA ARG A 115 3.43 9.88 -14.68
C ARG A 115 4.62 10.04 -15.61
N GLU A 116 4.58 11.04 -16.50
CA GLU A 116 5.58 11.18 -17.56
C GLU A 116 6.83 11.94 -17.08
N THR A 117 6.65 12.89 -16.20
CA THR A 117 7.72 13.81 -15.78
C THR A 117 8.31 13.48 -14.42
N GLU A 118 7.54 12.90 -13.50
CA GLU A 118 7.94 12.64 -12.13
C GLU A 118 8.10 11.14 -11.82
N GLY A 119 7.36 10.27 -12.54
CA GLY A 119 7.39 8.84 -12.33
C GLY A 119 6.53 8.37 -11.15
N TYR A 120 6.84 7.19 -10.62
CA TYR A 120 6.10 6.55 -9.54
C TYR A 120 6.71 6.88 -8.17
N GLY A 121 5.83 7.11 -7.19
CA GLY A 121 6.20 7.27 -5.79
C GLY A 121 6.64 8.68 -5.40
N LEU A 122 7.23 8.77 -4.22
CA LEU A 122 7.76 10.03 -3.71
C LEU A 122 8.95 10.51 -4.55
N ASN A 123 9.04 11.81 -4.77
CA ASN A 123 10.21 12.43 -5.39
C ASN A 123 10.62 13.73 -4.67
N LYS A 124 11.92 14.01 -4.66
CA LYS A 124 12.49 15.15 -3.92
C LYS A 124 11.98 16.51 -4.42
N GLY A 125 11.73 16.64 -5.72
CA GLY A 125 11.20 17.89 -6.30
C GLY A 125 9.78 18.20 -5.84
N ALA A 126 8.93 17.17 -5.76
CA ALA A 126 7.59 17.30 -5.18
C ALA A 126 7.66 17.66 -3.69
N ILE A 127 8.54 17.00 -2.94
CA ILE A 127 8.76 17.28 -1.51
C ILE A 127 9.17 18.75 -1.30
N ASP A 128 10.14 19.26 -2.06
CA ASP A 128 10.55 20.65 -1.99
C ASP A 128 9.41 21.62 -2.30
N THR A 129 8.60 21.29 -3.31
CA THR A 129 7.44 22.08 -3.69
C THR A 129 6.40 22.12 -2.57
N LEU A 130 6.15 20.98 -1.92
CA LEU A 130 5.22 20.88 -0.79
C LEU A 130 5.75 21.62 0.44
N ALA A 131 7.04 21.50 0.73
CA ALA A 131 7.70 22.25 1.79
C ALA A 131 7.57 23.76 1.59
N ALA A 132 7.85 24.25 0.38
CA ALA A 132 7.68 25.67 0.03
C ALA A 132 6.24 26.17 0.19
N LYS A 133 5.25 25.30 0.07
CA LYS A 133 3.83 25.59 0.32
C LYS A 133 3.46 25.55 1.80
N GLY A 134 4.41 25.26 2.70
CA GLY A 134 4.20 25.18 4.14
C GLY A 134 3.50 23.89 4.60
N THR A 135 3.68 22.79 3.87
CA THR A 135 3.20 21.47 4.30
C THR A 135 4.00 21.02 5.53
N SER A 136 3.32 20.59 6.56
CA SER A 136 3.91 20.11 7.82
C SER A 136 3.83 18.60 7.98
N LEU A 137 2.90 17.96 7.27
CA LEU A 137 2.67 16.53 7.31
C LEU A 137 2.36 16.02 5.91
N ILE A 138 3.07 14.98 5.49
CA ILE A 138 2.76 14.23 4.26
C ILE A 138 2.23 12.86 4.69
N VAL A 139 1.09 12.47 4.14
CA VAL A 139 0.53 11.13 4.29
C VAL A 139 0.48 10.50 2.90
N THR A 140 1.22 9.44 2.70
CA THR A 140 1.21 8.74 1.42
C THR A 140 0.07 7.72 1.37
N VAL A 141 -0.52 7.54 0.23
CA VAL A 141 -1.54 6.53 -0.04
C VAL A 141 -1.22 5.82 -1.34
N ASP A 142 -1.25 4.49 -1.30
CA ASP A 142 -0.95 3.61 -2.43
C ASP A 142 0.48 3.74 -2.99
N ASN A 143 1.37 4.33 -2.22
CA ASN A 143 2.79 4.44 -2.50
C ASN A 143 3.59 4.69 -1.21
N GLY A 144 4.89 4.90 -1.33
CA GLY A 144 5.75 5.39 -0.23
C GLY A 144 6.48 4.31 0.56
N ILE A 145 5.95 3.08 0.67
CA ILE A 145 6.51 2.03 1.54
C ILE A 145 7.97 1.66 1.21
N SER A 146 8.37 1.79 -0.04
CA SER A 146 9.75 1.54 -0.51
C SER A 146 10.61 2.80 -0.63
N SER A 147 10.06 3.97 -0.36
CA SER A 147 10.71 5.28 -0.57
C SER A 147 11.53 5.69 0.66
N VAL A 148 12.49 4.86 1.07
CA VAL A 148 13.29 5.07 2.28
C VAL A 148 14.13 6.35 2.18
N ASP A 149 14.79 6.56 1.04
CA ASP A 149 15.65 7.73 0.81
C ASP A 149 14.87 9.05 0.79
N GLU A 150 13.66 9.01 0.23
CA GLU A 150 12.76 10.17 0.21
C GLU A 150 12.18 10.43 1.60
N ALA A 151 11.86 9.38 2.36
CA ALA A 151 11.42 9.51 3.75
C ALA A 151 12.50 10.16 4.63
N GLU A 152 13.75 9.73 4.48
CA GLU A 152 14.89 10.35 5.17
C GLU A 152 15.08 11.81 4.74
N TYR A 153 14.95 12.10 3.45
CA TYR A 153 15.03 13.46 2.92
C TYR A 153 13.95 14.39 3.51
N ILE A 154 12.72 13.91 3.62
CA ILE A 154 11.62 14.67 4.23
C ILE A 154 11.90 14.93 5.71
N TYR A 155 12.38 13.93 6.43
CA TYR A 155 12.72 14.07 7.85
C TYR A 155 13.80 15.14 8.08
N LEU A 156 14.79 15.22 7.21
CA LEU A 156 15.85 16.23 7.25
C LEU A 156 15.38 17.62 6.80
N SER A 157 14.36 17.70 5.95
CA SER A 157 13.83 18.97 5.41
C SER A 157 12.73 19.63 6.25
N LEU A 158 12.55 19.21 7.51
CA LEU A 158 11.61 19.77 8.48
C LEU A 158 10.12 19.47 8.22
N ILE A 159 9.81 18.53 7.34
CA ILE A 159 8.47 18.01 7.17
C ILE A 159 8.36 16.68 7.92
N HIS A 160 7.41 16.58 8.84
CA HIS A 160 7.15 15.32 9.52
C HIS A 160 6.29 14.42 8.64
N ILE A 161 6.85 13.28 8.20
CA ILE A 161 6.05 12.21 7.63
C ILE A 161 5.48 11.37 8.77
N SER A 162 4.22 11.01 8.66
CA SER A 162 3.66 9.91 9.41
C SER A 162 3.00 8.94 8.44
N GLU A 163 3.78 8.00 7.99
CA GLU A 163 3.25 6.69 7.64
C GLU A 163 3.79 5.69 8.65
N PRO A 164 3.02 4.64 8.97
CA PRO A 164 3.58 3.50 9.65
C PRO A 164 4.53 2.82 8.67
N THR A 165 5.77 3.32 8.59
CA THR A 165 6.83 2.66 7.85
C THR A 165 7.16 1.37 8.57
N ARG A 166 6.49 0.31 8.19
CA ARG A 166 7.00 -1.01 8.49
C ARG A 166 8.25 -1.18 7.62
N GLN A 167 9.42 -1.08 8.21
CA GLN A 167 10.58 -1.77 7.67
C GLN A 167 10.16 -3.23 7.50
N ALA A 168 9.94 -3.64 6.25
CA ALA A 168 9.83 -5.03 5.92
C ALA A 168 11.24 -5.60 6.14
N GLU A 169 11.48 -6.20 7.31
CA GLU A 169 12.59 -7.13 7.47
C GLU A 169 12.29 -8.30 6.53
N ILE A 170 13.11 -8.42 5.50
CA ILE A 170 13.13 -9.54 4.55
C ILE A 170 13.96 -10.67 5.17
#